data_e44f2fb9b5f71603859722f686f0b3ee
#
_entry.id   e44f2fb9b5f71603859722f686f0b3ee
#
_cell.length_a   1.000
_cell.length_b   1.000
_cell.length_c   1.000
_cell.angle_alpha   90.00
_cell.angle_beta   90.00
_cell.angle_gamma   90.00
#
_symmetry.space_group_name_H-M   'P 1'
#
loop_
_entity.id
_entity.type
_entity.pdbx_description
1 polymer ?
#
loop_
_entity_poly.entity_id
_entity_poly.type
_entity_poly.pdbx_seq_one_letter_code
_entity_poly.pdbx_strand_id
1 'polypeptide(L)'
;MHSTIYEFSKQPISESRRATIDSLPEWFFQTVADSAADTDDITRAAQIRCLEQHFGDLCIRDGDQLRFVHDFKARYFRNSYPYFMAAVRALAKASYDMFSGIMPAPAFHAALNGVTESYADRFGFYVYDTDHAELLPLDAWLRKADLSIPHFIGGIIDYHAQQIYSATAI
;
A
#
# COMPACT_ATOMS: atom_id res chain seq x y z
N MET A 1 9.82 8.40 -6.69
CA MET A 1 9.67 8.10 -5.23
C MET A 1 9.87 6.61 -5.03
N HIS A 2 10.76 6.21 -4.10
CA HIS A 2 10.95 4.79 -3.75
C HIS A 2 9.92 4.34 -2.72
N SER A 3 9.45 3.12 -2.88
CA SER A 3 8.60 2.43 -1.91
C SER A 3 8.86 0.91 -1.95
N THR A 4 8.15 0.14 -1.14
CA THR A 4 8.51 -1.25 -0.88
C THR A 4 7.31 -2.17 -1.04
N ILE A 5 7.56 -3.35 -1.63
CA ILE A 5 6.64 -4.49 -1.67
C ILE A 5 7.14 -5.52 -0.67
N TYR A 6 6.28 -5.94 0.24
CA TYR A 6 6.53 -6.99 1.24
C TYR A 6 5.78 -8.25 0.83
N GLU A 7 6.49 -9.37 0.71
CA GLU A 7 5.83 -10.67 0.56
C GLU A 7 5.34 -11.17 1.92
N PHE A 8 4.06 -11.54 2.01
CA PHE A 8 3.47 -12.16 3.20
C PHE A 8 2.85 -13.51 2.88
N SER A 9 2.95 -14.43 3.85
CA SER A 9 2.29 -15.74 3.83
C SER A 9 1.88 -16.16 5.25
N LYS A 10 0.91 -17.04 5.34
CA LYS A 10 0.52 -17.73 6.59
C LYS A 10 1.52 -18.81 7.01
N GLN A 11 2.45 -19.15 6.13
CA GLN A 11 3.50 -20.15 6.37
C GLN A 11 4.89 -19.51 6.21
N PRO A 12 5.91 -20.03 6.93
CA PRO A 12 7.29 -19.60 6.71
C PRO A 12 7.72 -19.77 5.26
N ILE A 13 8.43 -18.77 4.75
CA ILE A 13 8.92 -18.74 3.38
C ILE A 13 10.44 -18.94 3.42
N SER A 14 10.94 -20.02 2.79
CA SER A 14 12.38 -20.24 2.65
C SER A 14 12.99 -19.24 1.66
N GLU A 15 14.26 -18.91 1.83
CA GLU A 15 14.96 -17.94 1.01
C GLU A 15 14.85 -18.23 -0.50
N SER A 16 15.01 -19.50 -0.90
CA SER A 16 14.89 -19.93 -2.30
C SER A 16 13.47 -19.83 -2.88
N ARG A 17 12.46 -19.57 -2.06
CA ARG A 17 11.04 -19.48 -2.45
C ARG A 17 10.47 -18.07 -2.30
N ARG A 18 11.30 -17.10 -1.89
CA ARG A 18 10.88 -15.71 -1.78
C ARG A 18 10.44 -15.15 -3.12
N ALA A 19 9.40 -14.35 -3.09
CA ALA A 19 8.98 -13.59 -4.26
C ALA A 19 10.09 -12.64 -4.71
N THR A 20 10.21 -12.49 -6.01
CA THR A 20 11.15 -11.61 -6.71
C THR A 20 10.41 -10.70 -7.66
N ILE A 21 11.11 -9.83 -8.37
CA ILE A 21 10.51 -8.95 -9.38
C ILE A 21 9.73 -9.76 -10.44
N ASP A 22 10.15 -10.99 -10.74
CA ASP A 22 9.47 -11.88 -11.70
C ASP A 22 8.10 -12.35 -11.20
N SER A 23 7.84 -12.23 -9.90
CA SER A 23 6.54 -12.54 -9.29
C SER A 23 5.50 -11.43 -9.48
N LEU A 24 5.93 -10.23 -9.88
CA LEU A 24 5.07 -9.07 -9.98
C LEU A 24 4.22 -9.09 -11.25
N PRO A 25 2.93 -8.74 -11.17
CA PRO A 25 2.08 -8.71 -12.34
C PRO A 25 2.42 -7.53 -13.25
N GLU A 26 2.24 -7.73 -14.56
CA GLU A 26 2.54 -6.72 -15.58
C GLU A 26 1.81 -5.38 -15.34
N TRP A 27 0.55 -5.43 -14.87
CA TRP A 27 -0.22 -4.22 -14.60
C TRP A 27 0.47 -3.28 -13.59
N PHE A 28 1.28 -3.83 -12.67
CA PHE A 28 1.99 -3.04 -11.68
C PHE A 28 3.00 -2.09 -12.35
N PHE A 29 3.75 -2.60 -13.32
CA PHE A 29 4.68 -1.78 -14.10
C PHE A 29 3.99 -0.84 -15.09
N GLN A 30 2.78 -1.16 -15.52
CA GLN A 30 2.00 -0.29 -16.40
C GLN A 30 1.36 0.89 -15.65
N THR A 31 1.10 0.75 -14.34
CA THR A 31 0.23 1.70 -13.62
C THR A 31 0.82 2.27 -12.34
N VAL A 32 1.77 1.62 -11.69
CA VAL A 32 2.30 2.02 -10.38
C VAL A 32 3.80 2.29 -10.40
N ALA A 33 4.59 1.35 -10.90
CA ALA A 33 6.04 1.43 -10.89
C ALA A 33 6.60 1.65 -12.29
N ASP A 34 7.67 2.43 -12.40
CA ASP A 34 8.49 2.51 -13.61
C ASP A 34 9.67 1.53 -13.56
N SER A 35 10.08 1.14 -12.36
CA SER A 35 11.13 0.14 -12.13
C SER A 35 10.98 -0.54 -10.78
N ALA A 36 11.53 -1.75 -10.64
CA ALA A 36 11.63 -2.48 -9.38
C ALA A 36 12.91 -3.32 -9.35
N ALA A 37 13.39 -3.64 -8.15
CA ALA A 37 14.57 -4.46 -7.93
C ALA A 37 14.43 -5.32 -6.66
N ASP A 38 14.95 -6.54 -6.73
CA ASP A 38 15.09 -7.39 -5.56
C ASP A 38 16.08 -6.77 -4.57
N THR A 39 15.82 -6.92 -3.29
CA THR A 39 16.69 -6.37 -2.24
C THR A 39 17.72 -7.41 -1.80
N ASP A 40 18.93 -6.94 -1.46
CA ASP A 40 19.92 -7.74 -0.73
C ASP A 40 19.52 -7.89 0.75
N ASP A 41 20.22 -8.74 1.50
CA ASP A 41 19.91 -9.03 2.90
C ASP A 41 20.00 -7.81 3.81
N ILE A 42 20.94 -6.87 3.52
CA ILE A 42 21.11 -5.65 4.31
C ILE A 42 19.92 -4.73 4.09
N THR A 43 19.54 -4.51 2.85
CA THR A 43 18.39 -3.69 2.45
C THR A 43 17.10 -4.33 2.96
N ARG A 44 16.96 -5.66 2.80
CA ARG A 44 15.82 -6.41 3.35
C ARG A 44 15.65 -6.16 4.86
N ALA A 45 16.72 -6.31 5.63
CA ALA A 45 16.66 -6.07 7.07
C ALA A 45 16.29 -4.61 7.41
N ALA A 46 16.75 -3.64 6.64
CA ALA A 46 16.37 -2.24 6.80
C ALA A 46 14.90 -2.01 6.50
N GLN A 47 14.37 -2.58 5.42
CA GLN A 47 12.95 -2.48 5.04
C GLN A 47 12.02 -3.15 6.05
N ILE A 48 12.42 -4.28 6.65
CA ILE A 48 11.66 -4.89 7.75
C ILE A 48 11.57 -3.92 8.95
N ARG A 49 12.65 -3.25 9.30
CA ARG A 49 12.61 -2.22 10.37
C ARG A 49 11.69 -1.04 10.01
N CYS A 50 11.66 -0.62 8.76
CA CYS A 50 10.70 0.40 8.30
C CYS A 50 9.25 -0.06 8.49
N LEU A 51 8.95 -1.31 8.17
CA LEU A 51 7.62 -1.90 8.38
C LEU A 51 7.25 -1.97 9.86
N GLU A 52 8.19 -2.39 10.74
CA GLU A 52 7.98 -2.38 12.19
C GLU A 52 7.69 -0.97 12.72
N GLN A 53 8.45 0.03 12.26
CA GLN A 53 8.20 1.42 12.63
C GLN A 53 6.85 1.92 12.13
N HIS A 54 6.43 1.51 10.95
CA HIS A 54 5.13 1.86 10.38
C HIS A 54 3.97 1.31 11.22
N PHE A 55 4.07 0.08 11.72
CA PHE A 55 3.06 -0.53 12.58
C PHE A 55 3.18 -0.12 14.05
N GLY A 56 4.37 0.25 14.51
CA GLY A 56 4.63 0.62 15.90
C GLY A 56 4.23 -0.47 16.88
N ASP A 57 3.49 -0.12 17.93
CA ASP A 57 2.99 -1.04 18.96
C ASP A 57 1.82 -1.94 18.53
N LEU A 58 1.37 -1.82 17.29
CA LEU A 58 0.27 -2.60 16.74
C LEU A 58 0.71 -3.98 16.22
N CYS A 59 2.01 -4.21 16.10
CA CYS A 59 2.59 -5.44 15.59
C CYS A 59 3.81 -5.86 16.42
N ILE A 60 3.93 -7.16 16.69
CA ILE A 60 5.09 -7.77 17.34
C ILE A 60 5.77 -8.65 16.31
N ARG A 61 7.09 -8.48 16.16
CA ARG A 61 7.90 -9.29 15.26
C ARG A 61 8.80 -10.26 16.04
N ASP A 62 8.90 -11.49 15.53
CA ASP A 62 9.87 -12.49 15.96
C ASP A 62 10.49 -13.14 14.72
N GLY A 63 11.74 -12.79 14.42
CA GLY A 63 12.38 -13.17 13.15
C GLY A 63 11.63 -12.59 11.95
N ASP A 64 11.15 -13.46 11.07
CA ASP A 64 10.29 -13.08 9.94
C ASP A 64 8.79 -13.16 10.27
N GLN A 65 8.41 -13.59 11.47
CA GLN A 65 7.02 -13.70 11.90
C GLN A 65 6.48 -12.37 12.41
N LEU A 66 5.30 -11.99 11.93
CA LEU A 66 4.52 -10.85 12.40
C LEU A 66 3.26 -11.32 13.12
N ARG A 67 2.98 -10.73 14.27
CA ARG A 67 1.75 -10.91 15.03
C ARG A 67 1.10 -9.56 15.28
N PHE A 68 -0.12 -9.42 14.84
CA PHE A 68 -0.89 -8.19 15.01
C PHE A 68 -1.70 -8.23 16.31
N VAL A 69 -1.84 -7.07 16.97
CA VAL A 69 -2.72 -6.96 18.14
C VAL A 69 -4.19 -7.18 17.73
N HIS A 70 -5.02 -7.67 18.65
CA HIS A 70 -6.39 -8.08 18.33
C HIS A 70 -7.27 -6.92 17.80
N ASP A 71 -7.00 -5.68 18.21
CA ASP A 71 -7.72 -4.47 17.80
C ASP A 71 -6.98 -3.67 16.71
N PHE A 72 -6.04 -4.32 15.99
CA PHE A 72 -5.18 -3.68 15.00
C PHE A 72 -5.96 -2.79 14.03
N LYS A 73 -6.96 -3.35 13.34
CA LYS A 73 -7.70 -2.60 12.29
C LYS A 73 -8.37 -1.35 12.86
N ALA A 74 -8.97 -1.46 14.04
CA ALA A 74 -9.64 -0.34 14.68
C ALA A 74 -8.67 0.79 15.08
N ARG A 75 -7.44 0.46 15.48
CA ARG A 75 -6.42 1.43 15.86
C ARG A 75 -5.68 1.97 14.63
N TYR A 76 -5.26 1.10 13.72
CA TYR A 76 -4.48 1.47 12.54
C TYR A 76 -5.22 2.47 11.64
N PHE A 77 -6.47 2.19 11.29
CA PHE A 77 -7.24 3.03 10.39
C PHE A 77 -7.87 4.27 11.05
N ARG A 78 -7.73 4.44 12.37
CA ARG A 78 -8.30 5.59 13.08
C ARG A 78 -7.80 6.92 12.55
N ASN A 79 -6.51 7.00 12.20
CA ASN A 79 -5.90 8.25 11.77
C ASN A 79 -6.22 8.62 10.31
N SER A 80 -6.43 7.64 9.43
CA SER A 80 -6.76 7.88 8.01
C SER A 80 -8.26 8.19 7.82
N TYR A 81 -9.13 7.68 8.67
CA TYR A 81 -10.58 7.86 8.55
C TYR A 81 -11.04 9.33 8.50
N PRO A 82 -10.54 10.27 9.32
CA PRO A 82 -10.92 11.68 9.22
C PRO A 82 -10.59 12.32 7.87
N TYR A 83 -9.44 11.97 7.27
CA TYR A 83 -9.04 12.47 5.95
C TYR A 83 -9.94 11.91 4.86
N PHE A 84 -10.24 10.62 4.91
CA PHE A 84 -11.22 9.98 4.02
C PHE A 84 -12.58 10.68 4.10
N MET A 85 -13.10 10.91 5.31
CA MET A 85 -14.40 11.57 5.50
C MET A 85 -14.38 13.04 5.06
N ALA A 86 -13.27 13.75 5.21
CA ALA A 86 -13.14 15.11 4.71
C ALA A 86 -13.22 15.16 3.18
N ALA A 87 -12.54 14.23 2.49
CA ALA A 87 -12.60 14.11 1.03
C ALA A 87 -14.00 13.72 0.53
N VAL A 88 -14.66 12.75 1.19
CA VAL A 88 -16.05 12.35 0.88
C VAL A 88 -17.02 13.53 1.02
N ARG A 89 -16.91 14.31 2.10
CA ARG A 89 -17.75 15.51 2.30
C ARG A 89 -17.49 16.59 1.25
N ALA A 90 -16.24 16.73 0.78
CA ALA A 90 -15.92 17.67 -0.30
C ALA A 90 -16.53 17.20 -1.63
N LEU A 91 -16.47 15.90 -1.95
CA LEU A 91 -17.14 15.33 -3.13
C LEU A 91 -18.66 15.48 -3.09
N ALA A 92 -19.27 15.31 -1.93
CA ALA A 92 -20.72 15.46 -1.78
C ALA A 92 -21.24 16.90 -2.09
N LYS A 93 -20.33 17.88 -2.14
CA LYS A 93 -20.66 19.27 -2.53
C LYS A 93 -20.44 19.53 -4.01
N ALA A 94 -19.96 18.55 -4.78
CA ALA A 94 -19.70 18.73 -6.20
C ALA A 94 -21.00 18.98 -6.97
N SER A 95 -20.98 19.99 -7.85
CA SER A 95 -22.05 20.26 -8.79
C SER A 95 -21.92 19.46 -10.08
N TYR A 96 -22.97 19.40 -10.88
CA TYR A 96 -22.95 18.82 -12.22
C TYR A 96 -21.89 19.50 -13.11
N ASP A 97 -21.76 20.82 -13.03
CA ASP A 97 -20.79 21.59 -13.85
C ASP A 97 -19.33 21.23 -13.50
N MET A 98 -19.05 20.98 -12.22
CA MET A 98 -17.73 20.46 -11.77
C MET A 98 -17.48 19.05 -12.32
N PHE A 99 -18.46 18.17 -12.21
CA PHE A 99 -18.38 16.81 -12.69
C PHE A 99 -18.21 16.72 -14.21
N SER A 100 -18.94 17.55 -14.96
CA SER A 100 -18.94 17.54 -16.42
C SER A 100 -17.77 18.33 -17.05
N GLY A 101 -16.95 19.03 -16.23
CA GLY A 101 -15.83 19.85 -16.72
C GLY A 101 -16.25 21.17 -17.37
N ILE A 102 -17.52 21.58 -17.24
CA ILE A 102 -18.01 22.89 -17.70
C ILE A 102 -17.33 24.01 -16.89
N MET A 103 -17.07 23.75 -15.62
CA MET A 103 -16.39 24.66 -14.71
C MET A 103 -15.07 24.04 -14.21
N PRO A 104 -13.96 24.79 -14.17
CA PRO A 104 -12.72 24.32 -13.53
C PRO A 104 -12.98 23.92 -12.08
N ALA A 105 -12.57 22.71 -11.70
CA ALA A 105 -12.90 22.16 -10.39
C ALA A 105 -11.68 21.48 -9.69
N PRO A 106 -10.58 22.22 -9.43
CA PRO A 106 -9.39 21.63 -8.82
C PRO A 106 -9.69 21.01 -7.45
N ALA A 107 -10.58 21.58 -6.66
CA ALA A 107 -11.01 21.03 -5.38
C ALA A 107 -11.79 19.70 -5.52
N PHE A 108 -12.57 19.53 -6.59
CA PHE A 108 -13.23 18.27 -6.91
C PHE A 108 -12.21 17.16 -7.21
N HIS A 109 -11.23 17.45 -8.07
CA HIS A 109 -10.18 16.47 -8.40
C HIS A 109 -9.32 16.14 -7.18
N ALA A 110 -8.96 17.13 -6.36
CA ALA A 110 -8.24 16.90 -5.11
C ALA A 110 -9.03 16.02 -4.14
N ALA A 111 -10.34 16.23 -4.03
CA ALA A 111 -11.20 15.41 -3.18
C ALA A 111 -11.34 13.97 -3.70
N LEU A 112 -11.44 13.79 -5.02
CA LEU A 112 -11.50 12.45 -5.65
C LEU A 112 -10.22 11.67 -5.37
N ASN A 113 -9.05 12.29 -5.56
CA ASN A 113 -7.76 11.69 -5.22
C ASN A 113 -7.65 11.42 -3.71
N GLY A 114 -8.08 12.36 -2.88
CA GLY A 114 -8.05 12.24 -1.43
C GLY A 114 -8.87 11.06 -0.88
N VAL A 115 -10.01 10.73 -1.49
CA VAL A 115 -10.77 9.51 -1.16
C VAL A 115 -9.95 8.27 -1.45
N THR A 116 -9.34 8.21 -2.63
CA THR A 116 -8.57 7.04 -3.06
C THR A 116 -7.30 6.86 -2.22
N GLU A 117 -6.53 7.93 -2.05
CA GLU A 117 -5.26 7.90 -1.32
C GLU A 117 -5.43 7.61 0.18
N SER A 118 -6.46 8.17 0.82
CA SER A 118 -6.73 7.90 2.23
C SER A 118 -7.35 6.52 2.48
N TYR A 119 -7.92 5.89 1.45
CA TYR A 119 -8.42 4.51 1.54
C TYR A 119 -7.32 3.48 1.29
N ALA A 120 -6.53 3.65 0.22
CA ALA A 120 -5.40 2.79 -0.10
C ALA A 120 -4.41 3.57 -0.98
N ASP A 121 -3.26 3.93 -0.41
CA ASP A 121 -2.24 4.68 -1.13
C ASP A 121 -1.68 3.86 -2.30
N ARG A 122 -1.91 4.33 -3.52
CA ARG A 122 -1.44 3.70 -4.76
C ARG A 122 0.08 3.66 -4.87
N PHE A 123 0.77 4.61 -4.25
CA PHE A 123 2.23 4.75 -4.34
C PHE A 123 2.93 4.45 -3.01
N GLY A 124 2.18 3.92 -2.04
CA GLY A 124 2.68 3.49 -0.74
C GLY A 124 3.24 2.07 -0.73
N PHE A 125 3.26 1.46 0.44
CA PHE A 125 3.66 0.07 0.58
C PHE A 125 2.65 -0.87 -0.08
N TYR A 126 3.19 -1.95 -0.66
CA TYR A 126 2.42 -3.05 -1.22
C TYR A 126 2.68 -4.35 -0.48
N VAL A 127 1.74 -5.26 -0.57
CA VAL A 127 1.87 -6.65 -0.11
C VAL A 127 1.66 -7.58 -1.29
N TYR A 128 2.64 -8.46 -1.52
CA TYR A 128 2.49 -9.65 -2.33
C TYR A 128 2.02 -10.78 -1.42
N ASP A 129 0.76 -11.14 -1.51
CA ASP A 129 0.14 -12.22 -0.74
C ASP A 129 0.37 -13.54 -1.47
N THR A 130 1.34 -14.33 -0.99
CA THR A 130 1.72 -15.60 -1.60
C THR A 130 0.58 -16.62 -1.53
N ASP A 131 -0.23 -16.59 -0.46
CA ASP A 131 -1.32 -17.57 -0.28
C ASP A 131 -2.44 -17.40 -1.30
N HIS A 132 -2.61 -16.20 -1.85
CA HIS A 132 -3.65 -15.86 -2.84
C HIS A 132 -3.07 -15.45 -4.20
N ALA A 133 -1.74 -15.36 -4.35
CA ALA A 133 -1.05 -14.84 -5.53
C ALA A 133 -1.58 -13.46 -5.96
N GLU A 134 -1.77 -12.56 -5.00
CA GLU A 134 -2.30 -11.21 -5.21
C GLU A 134 -1.28 -10.14 -4.80
N LEU A 135 -1.22 -9.05 -5.57
CA LEU A 135 -0.47 -7.85 -5.22
C LEU A 135 -1.46 -6.71 -4.88
N LEU A 136 -1.43 -6.22 -3.65
CA LEU A 136 -2.36 -5.21 -3.15
C LEU A 136 -1.60 -4.08 -2.44
N PRO A 137 -2.09 -2.83 -2.47
CA PRO A 137 -1.66 -1.82 -1.51
C PRO A 137 -1.78 -2.34 -0.07
N LEU A 138 -0.83 -2.00 0.80
CA LEU A 138 -0.78 -2.49 2.18
C LEU A 138 -2.13 -2.33 2.91
N ASP A 139 -2.73 -1.15 2.81
CA ASP A 139 -4.00 -0.87 3.48
C ASP A 139 -5.16 -1.74 2.96
N ALA A 140 -5.17 -2.04 1.66
CA ALA A 140 -6.16 -2.93 1.08
C ALA A 140 -5.98 -4.37 1.57
N TRP A 141 -4.73 -4.84 1.62
CA TRP A 141 -4.40 -6.15 2.18
C TRP A 141 -4.79 -6.26 3.65
N LEU A 142 -4.43 -5.27 4.48
CA LEU A 142 -4.75 -5.24 5.91
C LEU A 142 -6.26 -5.32 6.19
N ARG A 143 -7.09 -4.71 5.35
CA ARG A 143 -8.56 -4.81 5.48
C ARG A 143 -9.08 -6.20 5.19
N LYS A 144 -8.48 -6.90 4.22
CA LYS A 144 -8.88 -8.22 3.74
C LYS A 144 -8.33 -9.36 4.60
N ALA A 145 -7.09 -9.23 5.09
CA ALA A 145 -6.37 -10.28 5.78
C ALA A 145 -7.00 -10.66 7.12
N ASP A 146 -6.87 -11.94 7.49
CA ASP A 146 -7.12 -12.42 8.85
C ASP A 146 -5.87 -12.14 9.70
N LEU A 147 -5.91 -11.05 10.46
CA LEU A 147 -4.82 -10.61 11.33
C LEU A 147 -4.82 -11.31 12.70
N SER A 148 -5.75 -12.23 12.96
CA SER A 148 -5.76 -13.04 14.19
C SER A 148 -4.71 -14.15 14.19
N ILE A 149 -4.17 -14.48 13.03
CA ILE A 149 -3.12 -15.47 12.83
C ILE A 149 -1.79 -14.81 12.50
N PRO A 150 -0.64 -15.45 12.81
CA PRO A 150 0.67 -14.95 12.39
C PRO A 150 0.83 -14.91 10.88
N HIS A 151 1.59 -13.92 10.40
CA HIS A 151 2.04 -13.83 9.01
C HIS A 151 3.56 -13.83 8.97
N PHE A 152 4.13 -14.35 7.88
CA PHE A 152 5.58 -14.45 7.69
C PHE A 152 6.02 -13.58 6.53
N ILE A 153 7.09 -12.82 6.74
CA ILE A 153 7.72 -11.98 5.72
C ILE A 153 8.62 -12.85 4.84
N GLY A 154 8.40 -12.85 3.55
CA GLY A 154 9.25 -13.51 2.56
C GLY A 154 10.22 -12.55 1.88
N GLY A 155 10.09 -12.42 0.55
CA GLY A 155 10.83 -11.49 -0.28
C GLY A 155 10.45 -10.04 0.01
N ILE A 156 11.39 -9.15 -0.27
CA ILE A 156 11.16 -7.71 -0.23
C ILE A 156 11.70 -7.12 -1.53
N ILE A 157 10.89 -6.31 -2.18
CA ILE A 157 11.21 -5.71 -3.47
C ILE A 157 11.09 -4.20 -3.31
N ASP A 158 12.16 -3.49 -3.69
CA ASP A 158 12.15 -2.03 -3.79
C ASP A 158 11.55 -1.64 -5.14
N TYR A 159 10.71 -0.61 -5.18
CA TYR A 159 10.19 -0.10 -6.44
C TYR A 159 10.23 1.41 -6.49
N HIS A 160 10.38 1.94 -7.70
CA HIS A 160 10.27 3.36 -7.98
C HIS A 160 8.88 3.64 -8.55
N ALA A 161 8.10 4.45 -7.84
CA ALA A 161 6.77 4.83 -8.26
C ALA A 161 6.83 5.73 -9.48
N GLN A 162 5.93 5.49 -10.46
CA GLN A 162 5.80 6.34 -11.63
C GLN A 162 5.58 7.80 -11.20
N GLN A 163 6.37 8.69 -11.75
CA GLN A 163 6.08 10.12 -11.65
C GLN A 163 4.85 10.41 -12.50
N ILE A 164 3.72 10.63 -11.84
CA ILE A 164 2.59 11.24 -12.53
C ILE A 164 3.03 12.67 -12.81
N TYR A 165 3.55 12.92 -14.02
CA TYR A 165 3.55 14.28 -14.54
C TYR A 165 2.07 14.64 -14.62
N SER A 166 1.59 15.43 -13.66
CA SER A 166 0.36 16.18 -13.87
C SER A 166 0.57 16.95 -15.17
N ALA A 167 -0.07 16.47 -16.22
CA ALA A 167 -0.21 17.24 -17.45
C ALA A 167 -1.05 18.48 -17.09
N THR A 168 -0.39 19.44 -16.43
CA THR A 168 -0.86 20.80 -16.33
C THR A 168 -0.37 21.45 -17.61
N ALA A 169 -1.17 21.35 -18.65
CA ALA A 169 -1.17 22.32 -19.78
C ALA A 169 -2.00 21.74 -20.92
N ILE A 170 -3.22 22.15 -21.07
CA ILE A 170 -3.65 23.00 -22.20
C ILE A 170 -5.00 23.56 -21.80
#